data_f3f18a876bb0c6d89c7612c98c389432
#
_entry.id   f3f18a876bb0c6d89c7612c98c389432
#
_cell.length_a   1.000
_cell.length_b   1.000
_cell.length_c   1.000
_cell.angle_alpha   90.00
_cell.angle_beta   90.00
_cell.angle_gamma   90.00
#
_symmetry.space_group_name_H-M   'P 1'
#
loop_
_entity.id
_entity.type
_entity.pdbx_description
1 polymer ?
#
loop_
_entity_poly.entity_id
_entity_poly.type
_entity_poly.pdbx_seq_one_letter_code
_entity_poly.pdbx_strand_id
1 'polypeptide(L)'
;MNQTVEASVVSRPRGSAVHRWHALALLGLMLLAASEATLADGATAVPSAREMLRELVEINSTHAHGSTEAAKALAARFLAAGFAPQDVMLLAPADHPSKGNLVVRLRGRARGRGILYIGHLDVVEAKREDWDYDPFKLTEQDGWLYGRGVIDMKGQDVAMAVALMRLKLEGFQPAHDLIVAFTADEEAGGDASGIKWLLATHHDLIDAQFVINPDGGEAGMKQGRKLYVAVQTSEKYFLTFGVEATDKGGHSSRPTADNPIYRLAAALTRLSQFRFPVHLTETTRQYFGRRAELETGQVQADMRAVGMGSTDEAVIERLSAVLETNIMLRTTCTATQIEGGHAENALPQLARASLQCRVIPGESPESVEAALQTVLADPLVKFSTITPATPSPESPLNATLVREVETVVHAFWPEVIVLPEMSPSASDSRYTRALGMPSYGIDAMFDDLDDGRAHGRNERISVRVFDQDIEFTYRLMKVLARS
;
A
#
# COMPACT_ATOMS: atom_id res chain seq x y z
N MET A 1 -44.86 -53.25 -24.42
CA MET A 1 -44.41 -53.87 -25.68
C MET A 1 -42.92 -53.93 -25.59
N ASN A 2 -42.37 -54.99 -25.05
CA ASN A 2 -41.90 -56.22 -25.74
C ASN A 2 -40.83 -55.86 -26.79
N GLN A 3 -39.67 -56.34 -26.87
CA GLN A 3 -39.03 -57.69 -26.57
C GLN A 3 -37.53 -57.44 -26.56
N THR A 4 -36.77 -57.89 -25.59
CA THR A 4 -36.13 -59.26 -25.41
C THR A 4 -35.31 -59.77 -26.58
N VAL A 5 -34.15 -60.25 -26.18
CA VAL A 5 -33.46 -61.54 -26.41
C VAL A 5 -32.29 -61.44 -27.36
N GLU A 6 -31.10 -62.02 -27.26
CA GLU A 6 -30.57 -63.14 -26.45
C GLU A 6 -29.05 -63.23 -26.58
N ALA A 7 -28.45 -64.01 -25.70
CA ALA A 7 -27.08 -64.39 -25.57
C ALA A 7 -26.64 -65.52 -26.54
N SER A 8 -25.33 -65.70 -26.75
CA SER A 8 -24.70 -67.01 -26.90
C SER A 8 -23.19 -66.97 -26.66
N VAL A 9 -22.74 -67.64 -25.79
CA VAL A 9 -21.82 -68.66 -25.33
C VAL A 9 -21.13 -69.48 -26.46
N VAL A 10 -19.85 -69.82 -26.18
CA VAL A 10 -19.02 -70.99 -26.58
C VAL A 10 -17.58 -70.52 -26.88
N SER A 11 -16.48 -71.06 -26.43
CA SER A 11 -15.96 -72.08 -25.55
C SER A 11 -14.42 -72.04 -25.60
N ARG A 12 -13.77 -72.52 -24.57
CA ARG A 12 -12.32 -72.79 -24.51
C ARG A 12 -11.90 -74.01 -25.34
N PRO A 13 -10.56 -74.17 -25.64
CA PRO A 13 -9.83 -75.10 -24.84
C PRO A 13 -8.31 -74.78 -24.56
N ARG A 14 -7.83 -75.46 -23.65
CA ARG A 14 -6.62 -75.80 -22.95
C ARG A 14 -5.32 -76.08 -23.75
N GLY A 15 -4.20 -75.89 -23.05
CA GLY A 15 -2.90 -76.60 -23.25
C GLY A 15 -1.72 -75.69 -22.88
N SER A 16 -1.14 -75.78 -21.82
CA SER A 16 -0.17 -76.62 -21.08
C SER A 16 1.29 -76.16 -21.25
N ALA A 17 1.92 -75.94 -20.08
CA ALA A 17 3.31 -76.10 -19.70
C ALA A 17 4.38 -75.21 -20.31
N VAL A 18 5.10 -74.46 -19.50
CA VAL A 18 6.49 -74.75 -19.10
C VAL A 18 6.88 -73.90 -17.89
N HIS A 19 7.20 -74.58 -16.81
CA HIS A 19 7.85 -74.07 -15.62
C HIS A 19 9.34 -73.77 -15.85
N ARG A 20 9.88 -72.93 -14.98
CA ARG A 20 11.30 -72.62 -14.73
C ARG A 20 11.85 -71.46 -15.60
N TRP A 21 11.92 -70.33 -14.89
CA TRP A 21 12.98 -69.32 -14.94
C TRP A 21 12.52 -68.01 -14.24
N HIS A 22 12.13 -68.14 -12.97
CA HIS A 22 11.82 -66.95 -12.13
C HIS A 22 12.39 -67.11 -10.70
N ALA A 23 13.71 -67.24 -10.61
CA ALA A 23 14.36 -67.26 -9.30
C ALA A 23 15.67 -66.46 -9.20
N LEU A 24 16.03 -65.67 -10.19
CA LEU A 24 17.28 -64.86 -10.17
C LEU A 24 17.11 -63.33 -10.51
N ALA A 25 15.86 -62.85 -10.68
CA ALA A 25 15.60 -61.45 -10.95
C ALA A 25 15.06 -60.65 -9.74
N LEU A 26 14.86 -61.27 -8.60
CA LEU A 26 14.28 -60.61 -7.40
C LEU A 26 15.31 -60.20 -6.32
N LEU A 27 16.61 -60.53 -6.50
CA LEU A 27 17.67 -60.05 -5.60
C LEU A 27 18.43 -58.83 -6.11
N GLY A 28 18.23 -58.40 -7.37
CA GLY A 28 18.86 -57.22 -7.96
C GLY A 28 18.06 -55.93 -7.80
N LEU A 29 16.76 -55.97 -7.46
CA LEU A 29 15.90 -54.79 -7.30
C LEU A 29 15.75 -54.29 -5.84
N MET A 30 16.25 -55.01 -4.86
CA MET A 30 16.22 -54.57 -3.44
C MET A 30 17.50 -53.85 -2.99
N LEU A 31 18.52 -53.72 -3.82
CA LEU A 31 19.77 -52.99 -3.52
C LEU A 31 19.89 -51.65 -4.20
N LEU A 32 18.91 -51.27 -5.04
CA LEU A 32 18.83 -49.92 -5.65
C LEU A 32 17.79 -48.99 -5.01
N ALA A 33 17.01 -49.48 -4.05
CA ALA A 33 16.02 -48.67 -3.31
C ALA A 33 16.52 -48.15 -1.94
N ALA A 34 17.80 -48.38 -1.61
CA ALA A 34 18.39 -47.95 -0.33
C ALA A 34 19.45 -46.84 -0.48
N SER A 35 19.54 -46.18 -1.66
CA SER A 35 20.49 -45.10 -1.89
C SER A 35 19.85 -43.74 -2.24
N GLU A 36 18.52 -43.58 -2.18
CA GLU A 36 17.87 -42.30 -2.38
C GLU A 36 17.36 -41.63 -1.09
N ALA A 37 17.72 -42.17 0.08
CA ALA A 37 17.22 -41.65 1.35
C ALA A 37 18.24 -40.87 2.21
N THR A 38 19.31 -40.32 1.62
CA THR A 38 20.30 -39.52 2.39
C THR A 38 20.93 -38.36 1.59
N LEU A 39 20.12 -37.63 0.81
CA LEU A 39 20.52 -36.30 0.30
C LEU A 39 19.35 -35.30 0.41
N ALA A 40 18.58 -35.36 1.46
CA ALA A 40 17.58 -34.35 1.81
C ALA A 40 17.94 -33.75 3.19
N ASP A 41 19.19 -33.26 3.30
CA ASP A 41 19.58 -32.49 4.47
C ASP A 41 20.33 -31.26 4.01
N GLY A 42 19.67 -30.08 4.12
CA GLY A 42 20.30 -28.76 3.96
C GLY A 42 19.76 -27.84 2.88
N ALA A 43 18.78 -28.23 2.08
CA ALA A 43 18.08 -27.23 1.27
C ALA A 43 17.16 -26.43 2.21
N THR A 44 17.61 -25.24 2.59
CA THR A 44 16.77 -24.27 3.31
C THR A 44 15.53 -23.99 2.45
N ALA A 45 14.39 -24.55 2.86
CA ALA A 45 13.12 -24.32 2.18
C ALA A 45 12.75 -22.84 2.31
N VAL A 46 12.17 -22.24 1.27
CA VAL A 46 11.56 -20.91 1.39
C VAL A 46 10.51 -20.98 2.49
N PRO A 47 10.56 -20.11 3.51
CA PRO A 47 9.57 -20.12 4.57
C PRO A 47 8.16 -20.01 4.02
N SER A 48 7.19 -20.68 4.64
CA SER A 48 5.79 -20.54 4.26
C SER A 48 5.33 -19.08 4.44
N ALA A 49 4.89 -18.45 3.37
CA ALA A 49 4.37 -17.09 3.40
C ALA A 49 3.19 -16.93 4.39
N ARG A 50 2.33 -17.98 4.46
CA ARG A 50 1.20 -18.02 5.40
C ARG A 50 1.65 -18.06 6.87
N GLU A 51 2.69 -18.82 7.19
CA GLU A 51 3.25 -18.87 8.54
C GLU A 51 3.92 -17.53 8.89
N MET A 52 4.60 -16.91 7.95
CA MET A 52 5.20 -15.60 8.15
C MET A 52 4.14 -14.52 8.38
N LEU A 53 3.07 -14.52 7.56
CA LEU A 53 1.95 -13.60 7.76
C LEU A 53 1.28 -13.81 9.12
N ARG A 54 1.06 -15.07 9.51
CA ARG A 54 0.50 -15.39 10.83
C ARG A 54 1.36 -14.81 11.95
N GLU A 55 2.66 -15.06 11.91
CA GLU A 55 3.59 -14.56 12.91
C GLU A 55 3.55 -13.02 13.00
N LEU A 56 3.57 -12.32 11.86
CA LEU A 56 3.52 -10.86 11.87
C LEU A 56 2.18 -10.31 12.36
N VAL A 57 1.05 -10.91 11.97
CA VAL A 57 -0.28 -10.48 12.44
C VAL A 57 -0.44 -10.70 13.95
N GLU A 58 0.08 -11.82 14.47
CA GLU A 58 0.01 -12.17 15.89
C GLU A 58 0.96 -11.32 16.77
N ILE A 59 1.93 -10.64 16.17
CA ILE A 59 2.71 -9.59 16.84
C ILE A 59 1.93 -8.27 16.75
N ASN A 60 1.38 -7.82 17.88
CA ASN A 60 0.75 -6.50 17.95
C ASN A 60 1.82 -5.41 17.80
N SER A 61 1.81 -4.74 16.64
CA SER A 61 2.73 -3.66 16.29
C SER A 61 2.05 -2.31 16.14
N THR A 62 0.94 -2.08 16.85
CA THR A 62 0.33 -0.75 16.95
C THR A 62 1.31 0.26 17.53
N HIS A 63 1.03 1.55 17.35
CA HIS A 63 1.93 2.61 17.80
C HIS A 63 2.37 2.44 19.26
N ALA A 64 1.48 2.07 20.16
CA ALA A 64 1.80 1.89 21.58
C ALA A 64 2.75 0.71 21.85
N HIS A 65 2.71 -0.35 21.03
CA HIS A 65 3.53 -1.55 21.19
C HIS A 65 4.84 -1.46 20.42
N GLY A 66 4.82 -0.84 19.24
CA GLY A 66 5.98 -0.68 18.36
C GLY A 66 6.29 -1.91 17.52
N SER A 67 7.21 -1.77 16.59
CA SER A 67 7.53 -2.72 15.51
C SER A 67 8.74 -3.62 15.78
N THR A 68 9.48 -3.41 16.88
CA THR A 68 10.75 -4.11 17.13
C THR A 68 10.61 -5.63 17.12
N GLU A 69 9.54 -6.20 17.68
CA GLU A 69 9.36 -7.66 17.72
C GLU A 69 9.05 -8.21 16.31
N ALA A 70 8.28 -7.50 15.48
CA ALA A 70 8.06 -7.86 14.09
C ALA A 70 9.36 -7.80 13.27
N ALA A 71 10.16 -6.75 13.47
CA ALA A 71 11.48 -6.62 12.85
C ALA A 71 12.44 -7.77 13.25
N LYS A 72 12.45 -8.18 14.52
CA LYS A 72 13.25 -9.33 15.01
C LYS A 72 12.79 -10.65 14.37
N ALA A 73 11.48 -10.85 14.26
CA ALA A 73 10.93 -12.06 13.66
C ALA A 73 11.37 -12.20 12.20
N LEU A 74 11.26 -11.13 11.41
CA LEU A 74 11.74 -11.10 10.02
C LEU A 74 13.26 -11.28 9.95
N ALA A 75 14.04 -10.60 10.80
CA ALA A 75 15.50 -10.73 10.82
C ALA A 75 15.93 -12.19 11.05
N ALA A 76 15.29 -12.91 11.99
CA ALA A 76 15.56 -14.30 12.24
C ALA A 76 15.30 -15.17 10.99
N ARG A 77 14.25 -14.91 10.25
CA ARG A 77 13.92 -15.63 9.01
C ARG A 77 14.91 -15.37 7.89
N PHE A 78 15.38 -14.10 7.73
CA PHE A 78 16.42 -13.78 6.76
C PHE A 78 17.76 -14.45 7.09
N LEU A 79 18.16 -14.48 8.36
CA LEU A 79 19.35 -15.22 8.78
C LEU A 79 19.22 -16.72 8.52
N ALA A 80 18.05 -17.32 8.82
CA ALA A 80 17.77 -18.72 8.52
C ALA A 80 17.77 -19.02 7.01
N ALA A 81 17.40 -18.06 6.16
CA ALA A 81 17.48 -18.15 4.69
C ALA A 81 18.91 -17.95 4.15
N GLY A 82 19.92 -17.83 5.02
CA GLY A 82 21.34 -17.77 4.64
C GLY A 82 21.84 -16.37 4.27
N PHE A 83 21.15 -15.32 4.68
CA PHE A 83 21.72 -13.95 4.60
C PHE A 83 22.83 -13.80 5.63
N ALA A 84 23.90 -13.11 5.26
CA ALA A 84 25.00 -12.84 6.19
C ALA A 84 24.57 -11.83 7.26
N PRO A 85 25.02 -11.96 8.53
CA PRO A 85 24.59 -11.07 9.62
C PRO A 85 24.82 -9.58 9.31
N GLN A 86 25.88 -9.24 8.58
CA GLN A 86 26.17 -7.85 8.17
C GLN A 86 25.21 -7.31 7.10
N ASP A 87 24.38 -8.16 6.48
CA ASP A 87 23.39 -7.81 5.49
C ASP A 87 21.94 -7.84 6.05
N VAL A 88 21.81 -8.07 7.38
CA VAL A 88 20.53 -8.09 8.12
C VAL A 88 20.67 -7.19 9.33
N MET A 89 20.24 -5.95 9.21
CA MET A 89 20.51 -4.91 10.19
C MET A 89 19.22 -4.50 10.91
N LEU A 90 19.12 -4.86 12.18
CA LEU A 90 18.04 -4.40 13.08
C LEU A 90 18.49 -3.09 13.74
N LEU A 91 17.73 -2.02 13.53
CA LEU A 91 18.08 -0.65 13.90
C LEU A 91 16.88 0.01 14.60
N ALA A 92 17.13 0.72 15.70
CA ALA A 92 16.09 1.48 16.39
C ALA A 92 16.67 2.79 16.94
N PRO A 93 15.90 3.88 17.01
CA PRO A 93 16.31 5.08 17.74
C PRO A 93 16.57 4.76 19.21
N ALA A 94 17.64 5.32 19.79
CA ALA A 94 18.02 5.03 21.17
C ALA A 94 16.96 5.48 22.20
N ASP A 95 16.25 6.54 21.90
CA ASP A 95 15.14 7.10 22.69
C ASP A 95 13.79 6.41 22.42
N HIS A 96 13.68 5.65 21.33
CA HIS A 96 12.50 4.87 20.95
C HIS A 96 12.82 3.41 20.62
N PRO A 97 13.33 2.59 21.57
CA PRO A 97 13.82 1.23 21.29
C PRO A 97 12.73 0.25 20.85
N SER A 98 11.45 0.57 21.07
CA SER A 98 10.31 -0.21 20.55
C SER A 98 10.02 0.04 19.07
N LYS A 99 10.62 1.08 18.45
CA LYS A 99 10.42 1.47 17.06
C LYS A 99 11.55 0.89 16.18
N GLY A 100 11.64 -0.44 16.19
CA GLY A 100 12.67 -1.17 15.45
C GLY A 100 12.37 -1.21 13.95
N ASN A 101 13.41 -0.97 13.18
CA ASN A 101 13.45 -1.06 11.73
C ASN A 101 14.37 -2.21 11.33
N LEU A 102 14.10 -2.85 10.20
CA LEU A 102 14.95 -3.90 9.66
C LEU A 102 15.39 -3.53 8.25
N VAL A 103 16.69 -3.46 8.00
CA VAL A 103 17.25 -3.29 6.65
C VAL A 103 17.96 -4.57 6.24
N VAL A 104 17.54 -5.13 5.10
CA VAL A 104 18.11 -6.36 4.53
C VAL A 104 18.67 -6.09 3.14
N ARG A 105 19.85 -6.64 2.85
CA ARG A 105 20.54 -6.42 1.58
C ARG A 105 20.91 -7.72 0.87
N LEU A 106 20.49 -7.86 -0.37
CA LEU A 106 21.03 -8.86 -1.30
C LEU A 106 22.04 -8.15 -2.21
N ARG A 107 23.32 -8.47 -2.05
CA ARG A 107 24.42 -7.80 -2.75
C ARG A 107 24.40 -8.06 -4.24
N GLY A 108 24.56 -7.00 -5.03
CA GLY A 108 24.67 -7.02 -6.48
C GLY A 108 26.08 -7.28 -6.98
N ARG A 109 26.17 -7.46 -8.31
CA ARG A 109 27.45 -7.69 -9.02
C ARG A 109 28.26 -6.40 -9.16
N ALA A 110 27.59 -5.26 -9.35
CA ALA A 110 28.22 -3.97 -9.53
C ALA A 110 28.06 -3.11 -8.26
N ARG A 111 29.06 -2.25 -8.04
CA ARG A 111 28.94 -1.18 -7.03
C ARG A 111 28.07 -0.05 -7.59
N GLY A 112 27.36 0.63 -6.73
CA GLY A 112 26.49 1.76 -7.09
C GLY A 112 25.24 1.78 -6.23
N ARG A 113 24.38 2.74 -6.50
CA ARG A 113 23.07 2.82 -5.84
C ARG A 113 22.21 1.65 -6.30
N GLY A 114 21.59 0.96 -5.36
CA GLY A 114 20.72 -0.19 -5.59
C GLY A 114 19.28 0.19 -5.85
N ILE A 115 18.39 -0.79 -5.72
CA ILE A 115 16.94 -0.60 -5.67
C ILE A 115 16.50 -0.82 -4.24
N LEU A 116 15.75 0.13 -3.68
CA LEU A 116 15.19 0.04 -2.34
C LEU A 116 13.71 -0.35 -2.43
N TYR A 117 13.32 -1.36 -1.67
CA TYR A 117 11.93 -1.67 -1.36
C TYR A 117 11.67 -1.21 0.08
N ILE A 118 10.55 -0.53 0.32
CA ILE A 118 10.16 -0.10 1.67
C ILE A 118 8.78 -0.65 2.00
N GLY A 119 8.56 -0.95 3.27
CA GLY A 119 7.28 -1.33 3.83
C GLY A 119 7.27 -1.04 5.33
N HIS A 120 6.10 -0.87 5.94
CA HIS A 120 5.99 -0.59 7.36
C HIS A 120 5.44 -1.76 8.16
N LEU A 121 6.03 -1.98 9.33
CA LEU A 121 5.68 -3.09 10.21
C LEU A 121 4.58 -2.74 11.21
N ASP A 122 4.37 -1.46 11.44
CA ASP A 122 3.31 -0.99 12.34
C ASP A 122 1.94 -1.10 11.69
N VAL A 123 0.92 -1.01 12.51
CA VAL A 123 -0.49 -1.06 12.11
C VAL A 123 -1.30 -0.11 12.97
N VAL A 124 -2.40 0.40 12.42
CA VAL A 124 -3.38 1.20 13.19
C VAL A 124 -4.04 0.37 14.29
N GLU A 125 -4.56 1.05 15.30
CA GLU A 125 -5.25 0.43 16.42
C GLU A 125 -6.48 -0.39 15.95
N ALA A 126 -6.74 -1.49 16.66
CA ALA A 126 -7.91 -2.33 16.44
C ALA A 126 -8.49 -2.78 17.79
N LYS A 127 -9.75 -2.49 18.02
CA LYS A 127 -10.46 -2.91 19.23
C LYS A 127 -11.14 -4.24 19.01
N ARG A 128 -10.90 -5.21 19.87
CA ARG A 128 -11.47 -6.56 19.76
C ARG A 128 -13.01 -6.55 19.68
N GLU A 129 -13.66 -5.66 20.38
CA GLU A 129 -15.13 -5.53 20.41
C GLU A 129 -15.73 -5.06 19.07
N ASP A 130 -14.94 -4.44 18.22
CA ASP A 130 -15.39 -3.98 16.90
C ASP A 130 -15.26 -5.05 15.81
N TRP A 131 -14.61 -6.19 16.11
CA TRP A 131 -14.27 -7.23 15.12
C TRP A 131 -15.01 -8.54 15.40
N ASP A 132 -15.41 -9.23 14.34
CA ASP A 132 -15.98 -10.59 14.45
C ASP A 132 -14.89 -11.60 14.82
N TYR A 133 -13.66 -11.42 14.30
CA TYR A 133 -12.47 -12.20 14.62
C TYR A 133 -11.50 -11.38 15.48
N ASP A 134 -10.54 -12.06 16.14
CA ASP A 134 -9.47 -11.36 16.85
C ASP A 134 -8.55 -10.66 15.83
N PRO A 135 -8.40 -9.31 15.87
CA PRO A 135 -7.59 -8.57 14.91
C PRO A 135 -6.11 -8.95 14.94
N PHE A 136 -5.60 -9.44 16.07
CA PHE A 136 -4.20 -9.86 16.24
C PHE A 136 -4.06 -11.40 16.24
N LYS A 137 -4.94 -12.09 15.52
CA LYS A 137 -4.85 -13.53 15.26
C LYS A 137 -5.26 -13.80 13.82
N LEU A 138 -4.29 -14.24 13.00
CA LEU A 138 -4.61 -14.56 11.61
C LEU A 138 -5.66 -15.67 11.53
N THR A 139 -6.84 -15.33 11.01
CA THR A 139 -7.96 -16.27 10.84
C THR A 139 -8.21 -16.50 9.35
N GLU A 140 -8.12 -17.75 8.91
CA GLU A 140 -8.50 -18.16 7.55
C GLU A 140 -9.94 -18.69 7.57
N GLN A 141 -10.83 -18.01 6.85
CA GLN A 141 -12.24 -18.38 6.78
C GLN A 141 -12.80 -18.08 5.39
N ASP A 142 -13.48 -19.04 4.78
CA ASP A 142 -14.19 -18.91 3.49
C ASP A 142 -13.34 -18.32 2.34
N GLY A 143 -12.04 -18.68 2.30
CA GLY A 143 -11.09 -18.21 1.29
C GLY A 143 -10.53 -16.80 1.55
N TRP A 144 -10.72 -16.27 2.75
CA TRP A 144 -10.19 -14.99 3.20
C TRP A 144 -9.25 -15.16 4.39
N LEU A 145 -8.25 -14.31 4.47
CA LEU A 145 -7.35 -14.13 5.60
C LEU A 145 -7.77 -12.85 6.33
N TYR A 146 -8.20 -12.99 7.58
CA TYR A 146 -8.61 -11.88 8.44
C TYR A 146 -7.52 -11.57 9.45
N GLY A 147 -7.23 -10.30 9.65
CA GLY A 147 -6.28 -9.80 10.65
C GLY A 147 -5.93 -8.35 10.39
N ARG A 148 -5.56 -7.60 11.42
CA ARG A 148 -5.05 -6.24 11.28
C ARG A 148 -3.69 -6.27 10.59
N GLY A 149 -3.54 -5.48 9.50
CA GLY A 149 -2.31 -5.41 8.72
C GLY A 149 -2.23 -6.43 7.58
N VAL A 150 -3.27 -7.25 7.32
CA VAL A 150 -3.20 -8.21 6.21
C VAL A 150 -3.23 -7.52 4.84
N ILE A 151 -3.83 -6.31 4.75
CA ILE A 151 -3.78 -5.43 3.58
C ILE A 151 -2.73 -4.34 3.80
N ASP A 152 -2.71 -3.71 4.98
CA ASP A 152 -1.94 -2.51 5.28
C ASP A 152 -1.03 -2.74 6.50
N MET A 153 0.27 -3.12 6.28
CA MET A 153 0.76 -3.67 5.01
C MET A 153 1.60 -4.96 5.24
N LYS A 154 1.34 -5.72 6.32
CA LYS A 154 2.11 -6.95 6.64
C LYS A 154 2.03 -8.01 5.53
N GLY A 155 0.95 -8.01 4.72
CA GLY A 155 0.83 -8.86 3.56
C GLY A 155 1.93 -8.58 2.52
N GLN A 156 2.11 -7.31 2.16
CA GLN A 156 3.15 -6.86 1.24
C GLN A 156 4.55 -7.02 1.84
N ASP A 157 4.72 -6.80 3.15
CA ASP A 157 5.97 -7.08 3.85
C ASP A 157 6.39 -8.54 3.68
N VAL A 158 5.45 -9.46 3.84
CA VAL A 158 5.68 -10.90 3.61
C VAL A 158 6.03 -11.17 2.14
N ALA A 159 5.34 -10.54 1.20
CA ALA A 159 5.62 -10.71 -0.22
C ALA A 159 7.05 -10.26 -0.57
N MET A 160 7.47 -9.11 -0.08
CA MET A 160 8.85 -8.61 -0.24
C MET A 160 9.88 -9.50 0.43
N ALA A 161 9.61 -9.95 1.65
CA ALA A 161 10.52 -10.81 2.40
C ALA A 161 10.71 -12.17 1.70
N VAL A 162 9.62 -12.83 1.30
CA VAL A 162 9.64 -14.10 0.56
C VAL A 162 10.34 -13.95 -0.78
N ALA A 163 10.06 -12.87 -1.52
CA ALA A 163 10.71 -12.58 -2.81
C ALA A 163 12.23 -12.49 -2.66
N LEU A 164 12.71 -11.70 -1.69
CA LEU A 164 14.14 -11.51 -1.47
C LEU A 164 14.84 -12.80 -0.98
N MET A 165 14.20 -13.56 -0.06
CA MET A 165 14.71 -14.86 0.40
C MET A 165 14.78 -15.86 -0.74
N ARG A 166 13.76 -15.92 -1.60
CA ARG A 166 13.74 -16.80 -2.76
C ARG A 166 14.85 -16.47 -3.75
N LEU A 167 15.08 -15.20 -4.06
CA LEU A 167 16.19 -14.77 -4.90
C LEU A 167 17.55 -15.19 -4.32
N LYS A 168 17.73 -15.06 -3.01
CA LYS A 168 18.92 -15.52 -2.29
C LYS A 168 19.14 -17.01 -2.43
N LEU A 169 18.11 -17.83 -2.19
CA LEU A 169 18.17 -19.28 -2.26
C LEU A 169 18.42 -19.80 -3.66
N GLU A 170 17.91 -19.11 -4.69
CA GLU A 170 18.18 -19.40 -6.10
C GLU A 170 19.61 -19.02 -6.54
N GLY A 171 20.38 -18.35 -5.69
CA GLY A 171 21.70 -17.83 -6.04
C GLY A 171 21.63 -16.69 -7.06
N PHE A 172 20.50 -15.99 -7.14
CA PHE A 172 20.32 -14.86 -8.04
C PHE A 172 21.29 -13.72 -7.67
N GLN A 173 21.97 -13.19 -8.70
CA GLN A 173 22.88 -12.07 -8.54
C GLN A 173 22.30 -10.83 -9.24
N PRO A 174 21.73 -9.87 -8.51
CA PRO A 174 21.22 -8.63 -9.09
C PRO A 174 22.34 -7.80 -9.72
N ALA A 175 22.00 -6.90 -10.63
CA ALA A 175 22.97 -5.97 -11.22
C ALA A 175 23.58 -5.05 -10.16
N HIS A 176 22.72 -4.44 -9.35
CA HIS A 176 23.04 -3.63 -8.18
C HIS A 176 22.38 -4.22 -6.94
N ASP A 177 22.71 -3.70 -5.76
CA ASP A 177 22.13 -4.18 -4.51
C ASP A 177 20.59 -4.09 -4.55
N LEU A 178 19.93 -5.16 -4.07
CA LEU A 178 18.53 -5.11 -3.66
C LEU A 178 18.47 -4.90 -2.16
N ILE A 179 17.79 -3.85 -1.75
CA ILE A 179 17.65 -3.46 -0.35
C ILE A 179 16.16 -3.51 -0.02
N VAL A 180 15.81 -4.11 1.10
CA VAL A 180 14.46 -4.04 1.66
C VAL A 180 14.55 -3.41 3.04
N ALA A 181 13.81 -2.34 3.27
CA ALA A 181 13.69 -1.68 4.57
C ALA A 181 12.26 -1.85 5.08
N PHE A 182 12.11 -2.56 6.19
CA PHE A 182 10.88 -2.67 6.94
C PHE A 182 10.91 -1.63 8.06
N THR A 183 10.00 -0.66 8.03
CA THR A 183 10.06 0.56 8.84
C THR A 183 9.04 0.55 9.97
N ALA A 184 9.22 1.46 10.91
CA ALA A 184 8.36 1.69 12.06
C ALA A 184 7.55 2.98 11.89
N ASP A 185 6.35 3.04 12.50
CA ASP A 185 5.57 4.26 12.71
C ASP A 185 5.28 5.07 11.43
N GLU A 186 4.95 4.39 10.33
CA GLU A 186 4.38 5.05 9.16
C GLU A 186 3.00 5.65 9.51
N GLU A 187 2.14 4.83 10.11
CA GLU A 187 0.76 5.11 10.45
C GLU A 187 0.58 6.24 11.48
N ALA A 188 1.48 6.30 12.44
CA ALA A 188 1.48 7.35 13.44
C ALA A 188 2.29 8.58 13.01
N GLY A 189 3.27 8.39 12.14
CA GLY A 189 4.17 9.45 11.69
C GLY A 189 5.01 10.06 12.81
N GLY A 190 5.27 11.36 12.71
CA GLY A 190 6.01 12.09 13.73
C GLY A 190 7.53 11.86 13.71
N ASP A 191 8.17 12.03 14.88
CA ASP A 191 9.62 11.94 14.99
C ASP A 191 10.13 10.50 15.07
N ALA A 192 9.25 9.56 15.40
CA ALA A 192 9.56 8.13 15.46
C ALA A 192 9.37 7.39 14.13
N SER A 193 8.93 8.07 13.05
CA SER A 193 8.83 7.46 11.71
C SER A 193 10.18 6.85 11.30
N GLY A 194 10.15 5.53 11.06
CA GLY A 194 11.34 4.74 10.80
C GLY A 194 12.08 5.16 9.55
N ILE A 195 11.37 5.41 8.43
CA ILE A 195 12.02 5.87 7.20
C ILE A 195 12.66 7.24 7.38
N LYS A 196 11.99 8.18 8.05
CA LYS A 196 12.51 9.51 8.33
C LYS A 196 13.81 9.42 9.16
N TRP A 197 13.79 8.56 10.17
CA TRP A 197 14.95 8.33 11.03
C TRP A 197 16.11 7.65 10.27
N LEU A 198 15.82 6.62 9.47
CA LEU A 198 16.83 5.94 8.64
C LEU A 198 17.47 6.90 7.65
N LEU A 199 16.68 7.74 6.98
CA LEU A 199 17.18 8.75 6.05
C LEU A 199 18.05 9.80 6.72
N ALA A 200 17.76 10.15 7.98
CA ALA A 200 18.55 11.12 8.73
C ALA A 200 19.85 10.56 9.33
N THR A 201 19.85 9.27 9.72
CA THR A 201 20.95 8.70 10.53
C THR A 201 21.71 7.57 9.85
N HIS A 202 21.09 6.89 8.89
CA HIS A 202 21.60 5.71 8.18
C HIS A 202 21.34 5.76 6.67
N HIS A 203 21.40 6.96 6.09
CA HIS A 203 21.11 7.18 4.67
C HIS A 203 21.91 6.24 3.74
N ASP A 204 23.17 5.99 4.05
CA ASP A 204 24.06 5.11 3.29
C ASP A 204 23.58 3.65 3.20
N LEU A 205 22.74 3.22 4.14
CA LEU A 205 22.17 1.88 4.13
C LEU A 205 20.98 1.75 3.16
N ILE A 206 20.30 2.85 2.86
CA ILE A 206 19.06 2.85 2.09
C ILE A 206 19.10 3.79 0.87
N ASP A 207 20.25 4.40 0.55
CA ASP A 207 20.41 5.20 -0.67
C ASP A 207 20.22 4.32 -1.92
N ALA A 208 19.32 4.72 -2.80
CA ALA A 208 18.91 3.93 -3.95
C ALA A 208 18.72 4.76 -5.22
N GLN A 209 18.81 4.12 -6.38
CA GLN A 209 18.51 4.75 -7.68
C GLN A 209 17.03 5.13 -7.75
N PHE A 210 16.18 4.26 -7.24
CA PHE A 210 14.75 4.45 -7.06
C PHE A 210 14.22 3.53 -5.96
N VAL A 211 13.02 3.84 -5.50
CA VAL A 211 12.33 3.14 -4.42
C VAL A 211 11.06 2.49 -4.97
N ILE A 212 10.77 1.27 -4.55
CA ILE A 212 9.46 0.63 -4.70
C ILE A 212 8.81 0.58 -3.32
N ASN A 213 7.61 1.13 -3.23
CA ASN A 213 6.81 1.15 -2.01
C ASN A 213 5.43 0.54 -2.29
N PRO A 214 5.19 -0.74 -1.99
CA PRO A 214 3.87 -1.35 -2.22
C PRO A 214 2.73 -0.63 -1.51
N ASP A 215 2.96 -0.07 -0.32
CA ASP A 215 1.98 0.72 0.44
C ASP A 215 1.37 1.89 -0.36
N GLY A 216 2.18 2.54 -1.20
CA GLY A 216 1.71 3.57 -2.12
C GLY A 216 1.01 3.03 -3.38
N GLY A 217 1.03 1.71 -3.62
CA GLY A 217 0.44 1.08 -4.79
C GLY A 217 -1.06 0.85 -4.64
N GLU A 218 -1.74 0.71 -5.78
CA GLU A 218 -3.14 0.30 -5.82
C GLU A 218 -3.36 -0.73 -6.93
N ALA A 219 -4.04 -1.82 -6.61
CA ALA A 219 -4.52 -2.80 -7.58
C ALA A 219 -6.04 -2.96 -7.43
N GLY A 220 -6.78 -2.38 -8.35
CA GLY A 220 -8.23 -2.30 -8.26
C GLY A 220 -8.95 -3.48 -8.89
N MET A 221 -9.91 -4.06 -8.17
CA MET A 221 -10.89 -4.96 -8.75
C MET A 221 -12.31 -4.54 -8.38
N LYS A 222 -13.28 -5.02 -9.15
CA LYS A 222 -14.70 -4.79 -8.90
C LYS A 222 -15.49 -6.05 -9.22
N GLN A 223 -16.29 -6.52 -8.27
CA GLN A 223 -17.10 -7.74 -8.40
C GLN A 223 -16.26 -8.95 -8.86
N GLY A 224 -15.07 -9.10 -8.32
CA GLY A 224 -14.14 -10.18 -8.64
C GLY A 224 -13.37 -10.03 -9.97
N ARG A 225 -13.65 -9.00 -10.78
CA ARG A 225 -12.91 -8.68 -12.00
C ARG A 225 -11.79 -7.72 -11.68
N LYS A 226 -10.55 -8.13 -11.92
CA LYS A 226 -9.37 -7.28 -11.84
C LYS A 226 -9.38 -6.24 -12.95
N LEU A 227 -9.13 -4.98 -12.63
CA LEU A 227 -9.27 -3.86 -13.56
C LEU A 227 -7.93 -3.23 -13.92
N TYR A 228 -7.14 -2.86 -12.93
CA TYR A 228 -5.88 -2.17 -13.13
C TYR A 228 -4.87 -2.45 -12.01
N VAL A 229 -3.62 -2.22 -12.34
CA VAL A 229 -2.50 -2.05 -11.40
C VAL A 229 -1.97 -0.64 -11.58
N ALA A 230 -1.92 0.15 -10.52
CA ALA A 230 -1.36 1.48 -10.54
C ALA A 230 0.17 1.46 -10.40
N VAL A 231 0.82 2.39 -11.07
CA VAL A 231 2.20 2.80 -10.78
C VAL A 231 2.10 4.19 -10.19
N GLN A 232 2.02 4.26 -8.88
CA GLN A 232 1.97 5.53 -8.18
C GLN A 232 3.31 6.26 -8.34
N THR A 233 3.27 7.46 -8.90
CA THR A 233 4.46 8.30 -9.11
C THR A 233 4.46 9.53 -8.24
N SER A 234 3.32 9.86 -7.65
CA SER A 234 3.15 11.00 -6.76
C SER A 234 2.04 10.75 -5.76
N GLU A 235 1.97 11.61 -4.75
CA GLU A 235 0.93 11.58 -3.73
C GLU A 235 0.61 12.99 -3.29
N LYS A 236 -0.63 13.20 -2.86
CA LYS A 236 -0.99 14.46 -2.22
C LYS A 236 -0.30 14.55 -0.86
N TYR A 237 0.29 15.70 -0.58
CA TYR A 237 0.73 15.97 0.78
C TYR A 237 -0.39 16.63 1.58
N PHE A 238 -0.35 16.47 2.89
CA PHE A 238 -1.33 17.07 3.78
C PHE A 238 -0.74 18.17 4.63
N LEU A 239 -1.59 19.12 5.02
CA LEU A 239 -1.34 20.09 6.05
C LEU A 239 -2.65 20.40 6.77
N THR A 240 -2.57 20.87 8.00
CA THR A 240 -3.75 21.24 8.78
C THR A 240 -3.64 22.67 9.26
N PHE A 241 -4.62 23.47 8.93
CA PHE A 241 -4.77 24.82 9.44
C PHE A 241 -5.77 24.87 10.60
N GLY A 242 -5.45 25.68 11.61
CA GLY A 242 -6.40 26.14 12.62
C GLY A 242 -7.05 27.45 12.17
N VAL A 243 -8.35 27.54 12.30
CA VAL A 243 -9.11 28.78 12.08
C VAL A 243 -9.86 29.12 13.36
N GLU A 244 -9.74 30.36 13.79
CA GLU A 244 -10.22 30.81 15.07
C GLU A 244 -10.90 32.16 15.00
N ALA A 245 -12.09 32.31 15.62
CA ALA A 245 -12.77 33.56 15.85
C ALA A 245 -12.91 33.79 17.35
N THR A 246 -12.65 35.01 17.79
CA THR A 246 -12.74 35.42 19.21
C THR A 246 -13.60 36.64 19.43
N ASP A 247 -14.21 36.74 20.60
CA ASP A 247 -14.89 37.93 21.10
C ASP A 247 -14.71 38.02 22.62
N LYS A 248 -15.12 39.14 23.21
CA LYS A 248 -15.10 39.36 24.67
C LYS A 248 -16.08 38.49 25.43
N GLY A 249 -17.10 37.94 24.74
CA GLY A 249 -18.22 37.23 25.38
C GLY A 249 -19.21 38.14 26.09
N GLY A 250 -20.06 37.59 26.89
CA GLY A 250 -21.10 38.31 27.67
C GLY A 250 -22.25 37.40 28.12
N HIS A 251 -23.30 38.01 28.65
CA HIS A 251 -24.49 37.29 29.07
C HIS A 251 -25.42 37.04 27.87
N SER A 252 -25.91 35.82 27.70
CA SER A 252 -26.74 35.42 26.55
C SER A 252 -28.05 36.21 26.39
N SER A 253 -28.58 36.80 27.47
CA SER A 253 -29.75 37.66 27.38
C SER A 253 -29.50 39.03 26.71
N ARG A 254 -28.26 39.34 26.40
CA ARG A 254 -27.83 40.58 25.71
C ARG A 254 -27.02 40.20 24.45
N PRO A 255 -27.68 39.62 23.43
CA PRO A 255 -26.97 39.14 22.22
C PRO A 255 -26.37 40.32 21.49
N THR A 256 -25.13 40.16 21.04
CA THR A 256 -24.42 41.07 20.17
C THR A 256 -24.49 40.58 18.73
N ALA A 257 -24.32 41.47 17.77
CA ALA A 257 -24.22 41.07 16.36
C ALA A 257 -22.93 40.30 16.07
N ASP A 258 -21.89 40.51 16.86
CA ASP A 258 -20.60 39.86 16.75
C ASP A 258 -20.55 38.63 17.69
N ASN A 259 -20.51 37.44 17.05
CA ASN A 259 -20.49 36.18 17.76
C ASN A 259 -19.51 35.25 17.05
N PRO A 260 -18.48 34.77 17.75
CA PRO A 260 -17.46 33.87 17.17
C PRO A 260 -18.03 32.62 16.48
N ILE A 261 -19.07 32.02 17.06
CA ILE A 261 -19.71 30.85 16.44
C ILE A 261 -20.35 31.21 15.09
N TYR A 262 -21.09 32.32 15.02
CA TYR A 262 -21.73 32.74 13.75
C TYR A 262 -20.70 33.13 12.70
N ARG A 263 -19.64 33.82 13.10
CA ARG A 263 -18.53 34.20 12.25
C ARG A 263 -17.83 32.98 11.66
N LEU A 264 -17.46 32.02 12.51
CA LEU A 264 -16.83 30.77 12.08
C LEU A 264 -17.75 29.94 11.18
N ALA A 265 -19.03 29.79 11.54
CA ALA A 265 -20.00 29.05 10.74
C ALA A 265 -20.17 29.65 9.33
N ALA A 266 -20.24 31.00 9.22
CA ALA A 266 -20.30 31.66 7.93
C ALA A 266 -19.04 31.43 7.08
N ALA A 267 -17.85 31.45 7.70
CA ALA A 267 -16.59 31.15 7.03
C ALA A 267 -16.55 29.69 6.53
N LEU A 268 -16.92 28.73 7.35
CA LEU A 268 -16.97 27.31 6.98
C LEU A 268 -18.02 27.03 5.90
N THR A 269 -19.15 27.76 5.89
CA THR A 269 -20.15 27.67 4.82
C THR A 269 -19.57 28.11 3.48
N ARG A 270 -18.79 29.19 3.45
CA ARG A 270 -18.09 29.60 2.21
C ARG A 270 -17.08 28.56 1.77
N LEU A 271 -16.31 27.98 2.69
CA LEU A 271 -15.39 26.91 2.40
C LEU A 271 -16.09 25.68 1.78
N SER A 272 -17.24 25.28 2.30
CA SER A 272 -17.97 24.10 1.81
C SER A 272 -18.45 24.26 0.35
N GLN A 273 -18.55 25.49 -0.15
CA GLN A 273 -18.93 25.80 -1.52
C GLN A 273 -17.75 26.08 -2.44
N PHE A 274 -16.54 26.19 -1.88
CA PHE A 274 -15.34 26.49 -2.64
C PHE A 274 -14.74 25.24 -3.25
N ARG A 275 -14.29 25.36 -4.48
CA ARG A 275 -13.47 24.35 -5.16
C ARG A 275 -12.18 25.00 -5.63
N PHE A 276 -11.06 24.42 -5.26
CA PHE A 276 -9.77 24.84 -5.80
C PHE A 276 -9.75 24.72 -7.33
N PRO A 277 -8.99 25.55 -8.03
CA PRO A 277 -8.80 25.41 -9.47
C PRO A 277 -8.31 24.01 -9.84
N VAL A 278 -8.59 23.61 -11.08
CA VAL A 278 -8.03 22.35 -11.64
C VAL A 278 -6.53 22.51 -11.82
N HIS A 279 -5.79 21.53 -11.33
CA HIS A 279 -4.36 21.43 -11.51
C HIS A 279 -4.01 20.01 -12.02
N LEU A 280 -3.72 19.92 -13.31
CA LEU A 280 -3.38 18.66 -13.97
C LEU A 280 -1.86 18.53 -14.07
N THR A 281 -1.31 17.55 -13.37
CA THR A 281 0.09 17.14 -13.52
C THR A 281 0.23 16.16 -14.70
N GLU A 282 1.45 15.79 -15.06
CA GLU A 282 1.66 14.76 -16.09
C GLU A 282 1.06 13.42 -15.66
N THR A 283 1.28 13.04 -14.40
CA THR A 283 0.70 11.81 -13.80
C THR A 283 -0.82 11.79 -13.90
N THR A 284 -1.50 12.86 -13.48
CA THR A 284 -2.97 12.88 -13.50
C THR A 284 -3.54 12.90 -14.91
N ARG A 285 -2.88 13.53 -15.88
CA ARG A 285 -3.30 13.44 -17.29
C ARG A 285 -3.21 12.02 -17.82
N GLN A 286 -2.08 11.34 -17.58
CA GLN A 286 -1.93 9.95 -18.01
C GLN A 286 -2.88 9.01 -17.27
N TYR A 287 -3.13 9.24 -15.97
CA TYR A 287 -4.16 8.53 -15.22
C TYR A 287 -5.52 8.61 -15.92
N PHE A 288 -6.02 9.82 -16.20
CA PHE A 288 -7.31 9.98 -16.88
C PHE A 288 -7.34 9.35 -18.26
N GLY A 289 -6.25 9.46 -19.02
CA GLY A 289 -6.14 8.85 -20.35
C GLY A 289 -6.26 7.33 -20.32
N ARG A 290 -5.55 6.69 -19.40
CA ARG A 290 -5.56 5.23 -19.24
C ARG A 290 -6.84 4.74 -18.54
N ARG A 291 -7.30 5.45 -17.50
CA ARG A 291 -8.52 5.11 -16.77
C ARG A 291 -9.75 5.12 -17.66
N ALA A 292 -9.77 5.98 -18.68
CA ALA A 292 -10.82 6.03 -19.71
C ALA A 292 -11.01 4.70 -20.47
N GLU A 293 -10.00 3.81 -20.49
CA GLU A 293 -10.12 2.50 -21.15
C GLU A 293 -11.08 1.56 -20.40
N LEU A 294 -11.31 1.80 -19.12
CA LEU A 294 -12.22 1.03 -18.26
C LEU A 294 -13.66 1.58 -18.27
N GLU A 295 -13.87 2.75 -18.87
CA GLU A 295 -15.14 3.45 -18.85
C GLU A 295 -15.83 3.41 -20.24
N THR A 296 -17.09 3.80 -20.29
CA THR A 296 -17.89 3.89 -21.53
C THR A 296 -18.69 5.18 -21.59
N GLY A 297 -19.14 5.54 -22.78
CA GLY A 297 -20.04 6.69 -22.99
C GLY A 297 -19.40 8.04 -22.64
N GLN A 298 -20.16 8.92 -21.97
CA GLN A 298 -19.73 10.29 -21.70
C GLN A 298 -18.55 10.36 -20.73
N VAL A 299 -18.52 9.50 -19.69
CA VAL A 299 -17.41 9.45 -18.72
C VAL A 299 -16.08 9.12 -19.42
N GLN A 300 -16.11 8.16 -20.34
CA GLN A 300 -14.92 7.83 -21.13
C GLN A 300 -14.44 9.01 -21.99
N ALA A 301 -15.37 9.72 -22.64
CA ALA A 301 -15.04 10.89 -23.46
C ALA A 301 -14.44 12.02 -22.61
N ASP A 302 -15.04 12.29 -21.47
CA ASP A 302 -14.60 13.31 -20.53
C ASP A 302 -13.19 13.00 -19.97
N MET A 303 -12.96 11.77 -19.52
CA MET A 303 -11.64 11.33 -19.05
C MET A 303 -10.58 11.43 -20.15
N ARG A 304 -10.88 11.03 -21.38
CA ARG A 304 -9.97 11.21 -22.52
C ARG A 304 -9.65 12.67 -22.80
N ALA A 305 -10.66 13.56 -22.71
CA ALA A 305 -10.45 14.99 -22.90
C ALA A 305 -9.50 15.55 -21.84
N VAL A 306 -9.71 15.22 -20.55
CA VAL A 306 -8.79 15.62 -19.46
C VAL A 306 -7.40 15.00 -19.64
N GLY A 307 -7.31 13.76 -20.06
CA GLY A 307 -6.04 13.10 -20.39
C GLY A 307 -5.26 13.81 -21.49
N MET A 308 -5.95 14.45 -22.43
CA MET A 308 -5.37 15.32 -23.46
C MET A 308 -5.12 16.78 -22.98
N GLY A 309 -5.38 17.08 -21.69
CA GLY A 309 -5.16 18.37 -21.09
C GLY A 309 -6.34 19.34 -21.18
N SER A 310 -7.55 18.89 -21.53
CA SER A 310 -8.73 19.75 -21.53
C SER A 310 -9.09 20.21 -20.11
N THR A 311 -9.40 21.50 -20.00
CA THR A 311 -9.97 22.16 -18.82
C THR A 311 -11.35 22.74 -19.12
N ASP A 312 -12.05 22.20 -20.12
CA ASP A 312 -13.41 22.60 -20.45
C ASP A 312 -14.32 22.49 -19.22
N GLU A 313 -15.03 23.58 -18.91
CA GLU A 313 -15.81 23.68 -17.67
C GLU A 313 -16.90 22.60 -17.56
N ALA A 314 -17.58 22.26 -18.65
CA ALA A 314 -18.62 21.26 -18.63
C ALA A 314 -18.06 19.84 -18.42
N VAL A 315 -16.87 19.55 -18.98
CA VAL A 315 -16.15 18.29 -18.77
C VAL A 315 -15.72 18.19 -17.30
N ILE A 316 -15.09 19.25 -16.79
CA ILE A 316 -14.60 19.30 -15.40
C ILE A 316 -15.75 19.19 -14.41
N GLU A 317 -16.89 19.85 -14.65
CA GLU A 317 -18.04 19.79 -13.73
C GLU A 317 -18.61 18.35 -13.65
N ARG A 318 -18.74 17.63 -14.78
CA ARG A 318 -19.20 16.24 -14.77
C ARG A 318 -18.25 15.30 -14.02
N LEU A 319 -16.94 15.43 -14.24
CA LEU A 319 -15.95 14.64 -13.52
C LEU A 319 -15.86 15.03 -12.04
N SER A 320 -16.08 16.31 -11.70
CA SER A 320 -16.09 16.79 -10.31
C SER A 320 -17.31 16.31 -9.51
N ALA A 321 -18.36 15.83 -10.17
CA ALA A 321 -19.53 15.26 -9.51
C ALA A 321 -19.24 13.88 -8.88
N VAL A 322 -18.16 13.23 -9.29
CA VAL A 322 -17.71 11.95 -8.76
C VAL A 322 -16.49 12.19 -7.85
N LEU A 323 -16.55 11.65 -6.62
CA LEU A 323 -15.52 11.92 -5.60
C LEU A 323 -14.12 11.52 -6.09
N GLU A 324 -13.98 10.32 -6.61
CA GLU A 324 -12.71 9.72 -7.03
C GLU A 324 -12.03 10.55 -8.13
N THR A 325 -12.79 11.06 -9.08
CA THR A 325 -12.24 11.92 -10.14
C THR A 325 -12.01 13.36 -9.66
N ASN A 326 -12.87 13.88 -8.78
CA ASN A 326 -12.69 15.23 -8.24
C ASN A 326 -11.37 15.38 -7.44
N ILE A 327 -11.04 14.38 -6.62
CA ILE A 327 -9.80 14.41 -5.84
C ILE A 327 -8.54 14.32 -6.70
N MET A 328 -8.64 13.77 -7.91
CA MET A 328 -7.53 13.72 -8.87
C MET A 328 -7.35 15.01 -9.65
N LEU A 329 -8.38 15.87 -9.70
CA LEU A 329 -8.37 17.11 -10.47
C LEU A 329 -7.77 18.31 -9.73
N ARG A 330 -7.78 18.30 -8.38
CA ARG A 330 -7.47 19.51 -7.58
C ARG A 330 -7.08 19.24 -6.14
N THR A 331 -6.49 20.24 -5.52
CA THR A 331 -6.36 20.32 -4.06
C THR A 331 -7.73 20.34 -3.41
N THR A 332 -7.86 19.69 -2.27
CA THR A 332 -9.10 19.64 -1.49
C THR A 332 -8.84 19.99 -0.03
N CYS A 333 -9.72 20.80 0.58
CA CYS A 333 -9.69 21.13 2.00
C CYS A 333 -11.05 20.88 2.62
N THR A 334 -11.06 20.33 3.82
CA THR A 334 -12.29 20.06 4.58
C THR A 334 -12.13 20.38 6.05
N ALA A 335 -13.21 20.83 6.70
CA ALA A 335 -13.23 20.97 8.13
C ALA A 335 -13.39 19.59 8.78
N THR A 336 -12.47 19.25 9.69
CA THR A 336 -12.44 17.95 10.37
C THR A 336 -12.81 18.04 11.83
N GLN A 337 -12.65 19.21 12.44
CA GLN A 337 -12.99 19.46 13.84
C GLN A 337 -13.59 20.85 13.98
N ILE A 338 -14.53 21.01 14.92
CA ILE A 338 -15.12 22.30 15.31
C ILE A 338 -15.43 22.31 16.80
N GLU A 339 -15.16 23.39 17.46
CA GLU A 339 -15.59 23.64 18.83
C GLU A 339 -15.91 25.12 19.07
N GLY A 340 -16.76 25.42 20.06
CA GLY A 340 -17.11 26.81 20.42
C GLY A 340 -18.07 26.90 21.58
N GLY A 341 -17.93 28.01 22.33
CA GLY A 341 -18.72 28.25 23.53
C GLY A 341 -18.26 27.44 24.75
N HIS A 342 -18.77 27.80 25.94
CA HIS A 342 -18.38 27.14 27.20
C HIS A 342 -19.56 27.04 28.18
N ALA A 343 -20.68 27.75 27.97
CA ALA A 343 -21.85 27.70 28.82
C ALA A 343 -23.11 28.15 28.05
N GLU A 344 -24.26 27.56 28.37
CA GLU A 344 -25.55 27.84 27.70
C GLU A 344 -25.99 29.27 27.83
N ASN A 345 -25.70 29.92 28.98
CA ASN A 345 -26.11 31.25 29.29
C ASN A 345 -25.05 32.34 29.06
N ALA A 346 -23.96 32.01 28.36
CA ALA A 346 -22.87 32.93 28.03
C ALA A 346 -22.69 33.07 26.52
N LEU A 347 -22.41 34.29 26.07
CA LEU A 347 -21.93 34.50 24.70
C LEU A 347 -20.52 33.89 24.56
N PRO A 348 -20.23 33.18 23.47
CA PRO A 348 -18.95 32.53 23.28
C PRO A 348 -17.81 33.53 23.21
N GLN A 349 -16.65 33.18 23.79
CA GLN A 349 -15.43 33.97 23.67
C GLN A 349 -14.52 33.43 22.58
N LEU A 350 -14.76 32.18 22.19
CA LEU A 350 -13.94 31.44 21.21
C LEU A 350 -14.82 30.48 20.41
N ALA A 351 -14.58 30.42 19.10
CA ALA A 351 -14.96 29.30 18.23
C ALA A 351 -13.79 28.98 17.33
N ARG A 352 -13.46 27.71 17.15
CA ARG A 352 -12.36 27.25 16.34
C ARG A 352 -12.67 26.01 15.53
N ALA A 353 -11.96 25.80 14.43
CA ALA A 353 -12.06 24.61 13.60
C ALA A 353 -10.68 24.21 13.07
N SER A 354 -10.51 22.92 12.79
CA SER A 354 -9.36 22.41 12.04
C SER A 354 -9.74 22.15 10.59
N LEU A 355 -8.96 22.69 9.67
CA LEU A 355 -9.11 22.49 8.23
C LEU A 355 -7.98 21.62 7.73
N GLN A 356 -8.27 20.39 7.33
CA GLN A 356 -7.30 19.50 6.72
C GLN A 356 -7.34 19.64 5.20
N CYS A 357 -6.18 19.88 4.60
CA CYS A 357 -5.99 19.97 3.17
C CYS A 357 -5.16 18.82 2.63
N ARG A 358 -5.55 18.31 1.47
CA ARG A 358 -4.82 17.36 0.64
C ARG A 358 -4.41 18.09 -0.64
N VAL A 359 -3.12 18.39 -0.75
CA VAL A 359 -2.57 19.30 -1.74
C VAL A 359 -1.89 18.54 -2.86
N ILE A 360 -2.21 18.91 -4.11
CA ILE A 360 -1.57 18.32 -5.31
C ILE A 360 -0.08 18.72 -5.33
N PRO A 361 0.84 17.82 -5.69
CA PRO A 361 2.24 18.15 -5.90
C PRO A 361 2.42 19.31 -6.88
N GLY A 362 3.32 20.24 -6.52
CA GLY A 362 3.55 21.46 -7.31
C GLY A 362 2.80 22.70 -6.83
N GLU A 363 1.75 22.56 -6.03
CA GLU A 363 1.14 23.69 -5.30
C GLU A 363 1.89 23.90 -3.98
N SER A 364 2.09 25.17 -3.58
CA SER A 364 2.76 25.48 -2.33
C SER A 364 1.78 25.62 -1.15
N PRO A 365 2.22 25.35 0.09
CA PRO A 365 1.40 25.57 1.29
C PRO A 365 0.89 27.02 1.39
N GLU A 366 1.72 27.98 1.00
CA GLU A 366 1.41 29.41 1.05
C GLU A 366 0.31 29.79 0.05
N SER A 367 0.30 29.14 -1.14
CA SER A 367 -0.77 29.36 -2.13
C SER A 367 -2.11 28.83 -1.65
N VAL A 368 -2.10 27.68 -0.97
CA VAL A 368 -3.31 27.09 -0.37
C VAL A 368 -3.83 27.96 0.78
N GLU A 369 -2.96 28.44 1.66
CA GLU A 369 -3.32 29.35 2.74
C GLU A 369 -3.94 30.65 2.21
N ALA A 370 -3.31 31.28 1.22
CA ALA A 370 -3.81 32.51 0.60
C ALA A 370 -5.20 32.31 -0.03
N ALA A 371 -5.43 31.19 -0.72
CA ALA A 371 -6.74 30.85 -1.26
C ALA A 371 -7.78 30.68 -0.15
N LEU A 372 -7.46 29.97 0.93
CA LEU A 372 -8.35 29.77 2.06
C LEU A 372 -8.67 31.10 2.76
N GLN A 373 -7.67 31.96 3.00
CA GLN A 373 -7.90 33.30 3.59
C GLN A 373 -8.86 34.13 2.73
N THR A 374 -8.71 34.05 1.42
CA THR A 374 -9.62 34.73 0.48
C THR A 374 -11.04 34.18 0.56
N VAL A 375 -11.20 32.87 0.61
CA VAL A 375 -12.52 32.19 0.67
C VAL A 375 -13.22 32.44 1.98
N LEU A 376 -12.50 32.37 3.10
CA LEU A 376 -13.09 32.60 4.43
C LEU A 376 -13.54 34.05 4.61
N ALA A 377 -12.93 35.00 3.88
CA ALA A 377 -13.36 36.37 3.70
C ALA A 377 -13.78 37.12 4.98
N ASP A 378 -13.09 36.87 6.09
CA ASP A 378 -13.32 37.50 7.38
C ASP A 378 -11.99 37.81 8.07
N PRO A 379 -11.59 39.10 8.16
CA PRO A 379 -10.31 39.52 8.72
C PRO A 379 -10.18 39.24 10.23
N LEU A 380 -11.28 38.91 10.91
CA LEU A 380 -11.30 38.58 12.32
C LEU A 380 -11.22 37.07 12.56
N VAL A 381 -11.23 36.26 11.50
CA VAL A 381 -10.88 34.83 11.56
C VAL A 381 -9.38 34.70 11.42
N LYS A 382 -8.71 34.25 12.46
CA LYS A 382 -7.27 34.06 12.50
C LYS A 382 -6.90 32.67 11.95
N PHE A 383 -5.79 32.61 11.23
CA PHE A 383 -5.16 31.40 10.73
C PHE A 383 -3.95 31.01 11.57
N SER A 384 -3.75 29.72 11.76
CA SER A 384 -2.52 29.13 12.29
C SER A 384 -2.25 27.80 11.60
N THR A 385 -1.00 27.38 11.54
CA THR A 385 -0.64 26.04 11.08
C THR A 385 -0.64 25.10 12.28
N ILE A 386 -1.47 24.04 12.25
CA ILE A 386 -1.49 22.97 13.26
C ILE A 386 -0.48 21.89 12.87
N THR A 387 -0.60 21.38 11.63
CA THR A 387 0.34 20.38 11.11
C THR A 387 1.01 20.99 9.88
N PRO A 388 2.34 21.17 9.92
CA PRO A 388 3.09 21.69 8.78
C PRO A 388 3.09 20.70 7.62
N ALA A 389 3.19 21.24 6.40
CA ALA A 389 3.30 20.46 5.19
C ALA A 389 4.65 19.71 5.12
N THR A 390 4.62 18.53 4.51
CA THR A 390 5.81 17.85 4.01
C THR A 390 5.64 17.65 2.51
N PRO A 391 5.95 18.67 1.68
CA PRO A 391 5.80 18.59 0.24
C PRO A 391 6.67 17.47 -0.34
N SER A 392 6.09 16.72 -1.26
CA SER A 392 6.76 15.62 -1.96
C SER A 392 6.68 15.89 -3.47
N PRO A 393 7.82 15.96 -4.19
CA PRO A 393 7.79 16.12 -5.64
C PRO A 393 7.28 14.84 -6.31
N GLU A 394 6.79 14.98 -7.56
CA GLU A 394 6.50 13.80 -8.37
C GLU A 394 7.78 13.06 -8.75
N SER A 395 7.72 11.73 -8.75
CA SER A 395 8.74 10.90 -9.40
C SER A 395 8.56 10.99 -10.91
N PRO A 396 9.66 11.05 -11.69
CA PRO A 396 9.56 11.03 -13.14
C PRO A 396 8.86 9.75 -13.63
N LEU A 397 7.98 9.89 -14.62
CA LEU A 397 7.40 8.72 -15.30
C LEU A 397 8.51 7.95 -16.02
N ASN A 398 8.95 6.84 -15.42
CA ASN A 398 9.99 5.99 -15.97
C ASN A 398 9.39 4.96 -16.93
N ALA A 399 9.47 5.24 -18.24
CA ALA A 399 8.89 4.38 -19.27
C ALA A 399 9.48 2.95 -19.27
N THR A 400 10.70 2.76 -18.82
CA THR A 400 11.29 1.41 -18.70
C THR A 400 10.66 0.67 -17.52
N LEU A 401 10.56 1.30 -16.35
CA LEU A 401 9.90 0.71 -15.18
C LEU A 401 8.44 0.36 -15.49
N VAL A 402 7.69 1.27 -16.11
CA VAL A 402 6.28 1.02 -16.48
C VAL A 402 6.17 -0.20 -17.41
N ARG A 403 7.02 -0.31 -18.45
CA ARG A 403 7.03 -1.49 -19.35
C ARG A 403 7.36 -2.79 -18.62
N GLU A 404 8.28 -2.77 -17.68
CA GLU A 404 8.60 -3.97 -16.89
C GLU A 404 7.43 -4.37 -16.00
N VAL A 405 6.75 -3.40 -15.38
CA VAL A 405 5.52 -3.64 -14.62
C VAL A 405 4.43 -4.21 -15.54
N GLU A 406 4.17 -3.59 -16.69
CA GLU A 406 3.20 -4.09 -17.70
C GLU A 406 3.52 -5.54 -18.11
N THR A 407 4.80 -5.84 -18.35
CA THR A 407 5.25 -7.19 -18.73
C THR A 407 4.91 -8.21 -17.66
N VAL A 408 5.16 -7.87 -16.39
CA VAL A 408 4.84 -8.76 -15.27
C VAL A 408 3.33 -8.87 -15.07
N VAL A 409 2.60 -7.76 -15.08
CA VAL A 409 1.13 -7.72 -14.91
C VAL A 409 0.45 -8.58 -15.99
N HIS A 410 0.80 -8.39 -17.27
CA HIS A 410 0.17 -9.11 -18.37
C HIS A 410 0.53 -10.60 -18.42
N ALA A 411 1.65 -11.01 -17.80
CA ALA A 411 1.97 -12.43 -17.62
C ALA A 411 1.01 -13.15 -16.67
N PHE A 412 0.36 -12.41 -15.75
CA PHE A 412 -0.65 -12.94 -14.84
C PHE A 412 -2.08 -12.63 -15.30
N TRP A 413 -2.29 -11.41 -15.78
CA TRP A 413 -3.61 -10.84 -16.07
C TRP A 413 -3.56 -10.03 -17.37
N PRO A 414 -3.70 -10.67 -18.53
CA PRO A 414 -3.56 -10.01 -19.83
C PRO A 414 -4.53 -8.85 -20.08
N GLU A 415 -5.68 -8.86 -19.39
CA GLU A 415 -6.74 -7.85 -19.52
C GLU A 415 -6.59 -6.66 -18.56
N VAL A 416 -5.68 -6.75 -17.60
CA VAL A 416 -5.47 -5.72 -16.57
C VAL A 416 -4.64 -4.59 -17.15
N ILE A 417 -5.12 -3.36 -17.06
CA ILE A 417 -4.36 -2.19 -17.51
C ILE A 417 -3.34 -1.76 -16.44
N VAL A 418 -2.23 -1.20 -16.87
CA VAL A 418 -1.29 -0.50 -16.00
C VAL A 418 -1.45 0.99 -16.23
N LEU A 419 -1.61 1.76 -15.16
CA LEU A 419 -1.82 3.21 -15.24
C LEU A 419 -0.94 3.95 -14.23
N PRO A 420 -0.40 5.14 -14.57
CA PRO A 420 0.24 5.99 -13.58
C PRO A 420 -0.79 6.62 -12.66
N GLU A 421 -0.43 6.84 -11.40
CA GLU A 421 -1.34 7.36 -10.40
C GLU A 421 -0.70 8.41 -9.49
N MET A 422 -1.54 9.35 -9.05
CA MET A 422 -1.28 10.21 -7.90
C MET A 422 -2.17 9.76 -6.76
N SER A 423 -1.59 9.17 -5.71
CA SER A 423 -2.38 8.77 -4.52
C SER A 423 -3.00 10.00 -3.83
N PRO A 424 -4.25 9.93 -3.41
CA PRO A 424 -4.85 10.96 -2.55
C PRO A 424 -4.35 10.89 -1.11
N SER A 425 -3.72 9.77 -0.72
CA SER A 425 -3.10 9.52 0.59
C SER A 425 -1.63 9.89 0.57
N ALA A 426 -0.96 9.82 1.71
CA ALA A 426 0.47 10.00 1.84
C ALA A 426 1.09 8.72 2.40
N SER A 427 2.30 8.40 1.98
CA SER A 427 3.06 7.24 2.42
C SER A 427 4.50 7.62 2.78
N ASP A 428 5.31 6.67 3.20
CA ASP A 428 6.75 6.85 3.43
C ASP A 428 7.52 7.32 2.17
N SER A 429 6.95 7.15 0.98
CA SER A 429 7.51 7.64 -0.28
C SER A 429 7.74 9.16 -0.32
N ARG A 430 6.96 9.93 0.46
CA ARG A 430 7.14 11.39 0.55
C ARG A 430 8.55 11.78 1.02
N TYR A 431 9.11 11.04 1.96
CA TYR A 431 10.43 11.33 2.52
C TYR A 431 11.56 10.97 1.56
N THR A 432 11.44 9.84 0.86
CA THR A 432 12.43 9.42 -0.12
C THR A 432 12.43 10.33 -1.35
N ARG A 433 11.26 10.72 -1.85
CA ARG A 433 11.12 11.70 -2.94
C ARG A 433 11.68 13.07 -2.57
N ALA A 434 11.44 13.55 -1.34
CA ALA A 434 11.96 14.82 -0.85
C ALA A 434 13.50 14.88 -0.85
N LEU A 435 14.18 13.73 -0.74
CA LEU A 435 15.63 13.59 -0.83
C LEU A 435 16.14 13.23 -2.23
N GLY A 436 15.28 13.29 -3.26
CA GLY A 436 15.66 13.06 -4.65
C GLY A 436 15.80 11.60 -5.03
N MET A 437 15.24 10.66 -4.26
CA MET A 437 15.08 9.27 -4.66
C MET A 437 13.69 9.07 -5.27
N PRO A 438 13.56 8.88 -6.60
CA PRO A 438 12.28 8.60 -7.22
C PRO A 438 11.63 7.38 -6.58
N SER A 439 10.37 7.49 -6.18
CA SER A 439 9.64 6.43 -5.49
C SER A 439 8.36 6.10 -6.23
N TYR A 440 8.11 4.80 -6.40
CA TYR A 440 6.98 4.27 -7.15
C TYR A 440 6.19 3.32 -6.28
N GLY A 441 4.89 3.60 -6.11
CA GLY A 441 3.96 2.67 -5.47
C GLY A 441 3.54 1.61 -6.47
N ILE A 442 3.80 0.35 -6.18
CA ILE A 442 3.44 -0.78 -7.05
C ILE A 442 3.05 -1.95 -6.17
N ASP A 443 1.79 -2.34 -6.28
CA ASP A 443 1.20 -3.46 -5.55
C ASP A 443 0.34 -4.30 -6.49
N ALA A 444 0.17 -5.58 -6.19
CA ALA A 444 -0.77 -6.47 -6.88
C ALA A 444 -1.73 -7.17 -5.90
N MET A 445 -1.84 -6.65 -4.71
CA MET A 445 -2.83 -7.05 -3.71
C MET A 445 -4.20 -6.46 -4.06
N PHE A 446 -4.84 -7.04 -5.09
CA PHE A 446 -6.12 -6.55 -5.58
C PHE A 446 -7.16 -6.44 -4.50
N ASP A 447 -7.61 -5.22 -4.23
CA ASP A 447 -8.71 -4.91 -3.34
C ASP A 447 -9.99 -4.58 -4.11
N ASP A 448 -11.15 -4.90 -3.52
CA ASP A 448 -12.44 -4.60 -4.13
C ASP A 448 -12.79 -3.13 -3.88
N LEU A 449 -12.90 -2.36 -4.96
CA LEU A 449 -13.20 -0.93 -4.90
C LEU A 449 -14.53 -0.60 -4.18
N ASP A 450 -15.42 -1.59 -4.05
CA ASP A 450 -16.69 -1.45 -3.35
C ASP A 450 -16.63 -1.99 -1.90
N ASP A 451 -15.53 -2.63 -1.44
CA ASP A 451 -15.38 -3.22 -0.09
C ASP A 451 -13.95 -3.00 0.49
N GLY A 452 -13.40 -1.81 0.33
CA GLY A 452 -12.10 -1.45 0.92
C GLY A 452 -12.09 -1.55 2.45
N ARG A 453 -11.15 -2.32 3.03
CA ARG A 453 -11.11 -2.60 4.48
C ARG A 453 -9.82 -2.23 5.18
N ALA A 454 -8.87 -1.64 4.50
CA ALA A 454 -7.70 -1.05 5.14
C ALA A 454 -8.16 -0.07 6.24
N HIS A 455 -7.54 -0.11 7.42
CA HIS A 455 -7.94 0.64 8.62
C HIS A 455 -9.33 0.33 9.18
N GLY A 456 -10.12 -0.49 8.48
CA GLY A 456 -11.50 -0.85 8.85
C GLY A 456 -11.58 -2.04 9.81
N ARG A 457 -12.84 -2.41 10.14
CA ARG A 457 -13.17 -3.63 10.88
C ARG A 457 -13.08 -4.84 9.95
N ASN A 458 -12.67 -5.99 10.52
CA ASN A 458 -12.57 -7.23 9.75
C ASN A 458 -11.74 -7.06 8.48
N GLU A 459 -10.61 -6.36 8.60
CA GLU A 459 -9.64 -6.25 7.52
C GLU A 459 -9.29 -7.64 7.03
N ARG A 460 -9.31 -7.83 5.71
CA ARG A 460 -9.13 -9.14 5.10
C ARG A 460 -8.56 -9.07 3.71
N ILE A 461 -7.82 -10.08 3.33
CA ILE A 461 -7.38 -10.30 1.95
C ILE A 461 -7.80 -11.68 1.47
N SER A 462 -8.16 -11.80 0.19
CA SER A 462 -8.39 -13.12 -0.41
C SER A 462 -7.11 -13.95 -0.41
N VAL A 463 -7.22 -15.20 0.05
CA VAL A 463 -6.14 -16.20 -0.01
C VAL A 463 -5.48 -16.22 -1.39
N ARG A 464 -6.30 -16.21 -2.46
CA ARG A 464 -5.81 -16.25 -3.84
C ARG A 464 -5.06 -14.98 -4.23
N VAL A 465 -5.53 -13.81 -3.79
CA VAL A 465 -4.87 -12.53 -4.08
C VAL A 465 -3.51 -12.49 -3.37
N PHE A 466 -3.45 -12.86 -2.10
CA PHE A 466 -2.21 -12.94 -1.35
C PHE A 466 -1.16 -13.87 -2.01
N ASP A 467 -1.58 -15.10 -2.40
CA ASP A 467 -0.68 -16.04 -3.07
C ASP A 467 -0.19 -15.51 -4.44
N GLN A 468 -1.04 -14.78 -5.17
CA GLN A 468 -0.69 -14.18 -6.45
C GLN A 468 0.26 -13.00 -6.29
N ASP A 469 0.07 -12.18 -5.26
CA ASP A 469 0.95 -11.04 -5.00
C ASP A 469 2.37 -11.47 -4.62
N ILE A 470 2.53 -12.54 -3.84
CA ILE A 470 3.85 -13.11 -3.55
C ILE A 470 4.61 -13.47 -4.83
N GLU A 471 3.95 -14.10 -5.78
CA GLU A 471 4.60 -14.49 -7.04
C GLU A 471 4.82 -13.27 -7.95
N PHE A 472 3.89 -12.31 -7.94
CA PHE A 472 4.03 -11.05 -8.65
C PHE A 472 5.24 -10.25 -8.14
N THR A 473 5.31 -10.02 -6.84
CA THR A 473 6.40 -9.29 -6.18
C THR A 473 7.76 -9.94 -6.44
N TYR A 474 7.84 -11.26 -6.37
CA TYR A 474 9.06 -11.99 -6.72
C TYR A 474 9.48 -11.75 -8.18
N ARG A 475 8.56 -11.83 -9.14
CA ARG A 475 8.88 -11.61 -10.56
C ARG A 475 9.25 -10.18 -10.84
N LEU A 476 8.52 -9.22 -10.27
CA LEU A 476 8.81 -7.80 -10.41
C LEU A 476 10.20 -7.47 -9.85
N MET A 477 10.50 -7.91 -8.62
CA MET A 477 11.80 -7.71 -7.99
C MET A 477 12.93 -8.31 -8.83
N LYS A 478 12.72 -9.51 -9.38
CA LYS A 478 13.71 -10.19 -10.23
C LYS A 478 13.95 -9.49 -11.57
N VAL A 479 12.89 -8.94 -12.17
CA VAL A 479 12.99 -8.22 -13.47
C VAL A 479 13.69 -6.88 -13.26
N LEU A 480 13.25 -6.07 -12.31
CA LEU A 480 13.84 -4.76 -12.02
C LEU A 480 15.31 -4.86 -11.59
N ALA A 481 15.71 -5.95 -10.94
CA ALA A 481 17.08 -6.16 -10.48
C ALA A 481 18.07 -6.62 -11.57
N ARG A 482 17.63 -6.82 -12.80
CA ARG A 482 18.52 -7.22 -13.92
C ARG A 482 19.22 -6.05 -14.61
N SER A 483 18.62 -4.86 -14.51
CA SER A 483 19.06 -3.62 -15.17
C SER A 483 20.02 -2.78 -14.31
#